data_a7638fc224233f25d51d56b10a95e2da
#
_entry.id   a7638fc224233f25d51d56b10a95e2da
#
_cell.length_a   1.000
_cell.length_b   1.000
_cell.length_c   1.000
_cell.angle_alpha   90.00
_cell.angle_beta   90.00
_cell.angle_gamma   90.00
#
_symmetry.space_group_name_H-M   'P 1'
#
loop_
_entity.id
_entity.type
_entity.pdbx_description
1 polymer ?
#
loop_
_entity_poly.entity_id
_entity_poly.type
_entity_poly.pdbx_seq_one_letter_code
_entity_poly.pdbx_strand_id
1 'polypeptide(L)'
;MTLQQLDYIIALDKTRHFVRAAELCGITQPTLSAMIQKLEDELDCKIFDRSRQPIEPTEIGRKIIRQAQVIHYHTNQLHETVQSEKNTLSGTLNLAIIPTIAPYLLPSFIASFRKLYPNIVLKVSELHTTTIIDKLRVAEIDMAILSTPLEDPKILEVPLYYEKFMAYISPNEAIYDRLELSASDMPLDDLWVLEEGHCLRNQVFNFCSEKTHQSSTYEAGSIDTLIKIVDINGGYTIIPELHIELLNEKQKLNLRNIVNPEATREISVVIRHDFVREGVLNAVANCVKKIIPSQMLDPRLKKFAIKL
;
A
#
# COMPACT_ATOMS: atom_id res chain seq x y z
N MET A 1 24.38 9.21 23.10
CA MET A 1 23.08 9.03 22.38
C MET A 1 22.15 8.18 23.23
N THR A 2 20.85 8.54 23.37
CA THR A 2 19.82 7.82 24.12
C THR A 2 18.59 7.58 23.22
N LEU A 3 17.77 6.56 23.54
CA LEU A 3 16.51 6.31 22.84
C LEU A 3 15.59 7.54 22.88
N GLN A 4 15.53 8.22 24.00
CA GLN A 4 14.73 9.44 24.16
C GLN A 4 15.17 10.57 23.21
N GLN A 5 16.47 10.73 22.94
CA GLN A 5 16.95 11.69 21.94
C GLN A 5 16.52 11.29 20.51
N LEU A 6 16.44 9.99 20.21
CA LEU A 6 15.92 9.51 18.93
C LEU A 6 14.42 9.81 18.80
N ASP A 7 13.64 9.65 19.87
CA ASP A 7 12.21 10.03 19.87
C ASP A 7 12.02 11.53 19.60
N TYR A 8 12.90 12.38 20.14
CA TYR A 8 12.83 13.82 19.92
C TYR A 8 13.08 14.23 18.46
N ILE A 9 14.07 13.62 17.79
CA ILE A 9 14.32 13.93 16.38
C ILE A 9 13.19 13.38 15.49
N ILE A 10 12.60 12.24 15.80
CA ILE A 10 11.43 11.70 15.11
C ILE A 10 10.21 12.63 15.26
N ALA A 11 9.95 13.11 16.48
CA ALA A 11 8.85 14.04 16.76
C ALA A 11 9.03 15.38 16.06
N LEU A 12 10.26 15.91 16.00
CA LEU A 12 10.55 17.17 15.31
C LEU A 12 10.44 17.02 13.78
N ASP A 13 10.87 15.90 13.23
CA ASP A 13 10.69 15.61 11.80
C ASP A 13 9.22 15.56 11.41
N LYS A 14 8.38 14.92 12.22
CA LYS A 14 6.94 14.79 11.99
C LYS A 14 6.19 16.13 12.08
N THR A 15 6.56 16.98 13.04
CA THR A 15 5.82 18.21 13.32
C THR A 15 6.40 19.43 12.62
N ARG A 16 7.67 19.39 12.22
CA ARG A 16 8.45 20.50 11.62
C ARG A 16 8.43 21.79 12.46
N HIS A 17 8.11 21.64 13.76
CA HIS A 17 7.95 22.76 14.68
C HIS A 17 8.33 22.37 16.10
N PHE A 18 9.32 23.07 16.70
CA PHE A 18 9.88 22.73 18.02
C PHE A 18 8.83 22.70 19.14
N VAL A 19 7.91 23.65 19.19
CA VAL A 19 6.89 23.69 20.26
C VAL A 19 5.97 22.48 20.16
N ARG A 20 5.44 22.20 18.96
CA ARG A 20 4.57 21.02 18.74
C ARG A 20 5.29 19.69 19.00
N ALA A 21 6.57 19.60 18.64
CA ALA A 21 7.38 18.43 18.94
C ALA A 21 7.57 18.23 20.45
N ALA A 22 7.81 19.31 21.19
CA ALA A 22 7.95 19.29 22.65
C ALA A 22 6.65 18.86 23.33
N GLU A 23 5.50 19.42 22.91
CA GLU A 23 4.19 19.00 23.38
C GLU A 23 3.93 17.51 23.14
N LEU A 24 4.27 17.00 21.94
CA LEU A 24 4.12 15.60 21.59
C LEU A 24 4.98 14.68 22.50
N CYS A 25 6.15 15.16 22.91
CA CYS A 25 7.08 14.43 23.80
C CYS A 25 6.83 14.67 25.29
N GLY A 26 5.86 15.52 25.66
CA GLY A 26 5.53 15.82 27.05
C GLY A 26 6.62 16.60 27.80
N ILE A 27 7.41 17.43 27.08
CA ILE A 27 8.51 18.22 27.63
C ILE A 27 8.43 19.69 27.20
N THR A 28 9.31 20.54 27.74
CA THR A 28 9.37 21.95 27.32
C THR A 28 10.20 22.09 26.03
N GLN A 29 9.88 23.12 25.24
CA GLN A 29 10.62 23.41 24.00
C GLN A 29 12.12 23.64 24.21
N PRO A 30 12.58 24.39 25.25
CA PRO A 30 14.02 24.52 25.55
C PRO A 30 14.70 23.18 25.82
N THR A 31 14.04 22.29 26.55
CA THR A 31 14.56 20.94 26.83
C THR A 31 14.71 20.12 25.54
N LEU A 32 13.69 20.09 24.68
CA LEU A 32 13.76 19.40 23.40
C LEU A 32 14.90 19.93 22.55
N SER A 33 15.00 21.27 22.42
CA SER A 33 16.05 21.91 21.63
C SER A 33 17.45 21.60 22.12
N ALA A 34 17.67 21.64 23.46
CA ALA A 34 18.94 21.33 24.08
C ALA A 34 19.34 19.85 23.87
N MET A 35 18.37 18.93 23.98
CA MET A 35 18.63 17.49 23.80
C MET A 35 18.93 17.13 22.35
N ILE A 36 18.28 17.78 21.37
CA ILE A 36 18.59 17.62 19.96
C ILE A 36 19.98 18.22 19.68
N GLN A 37 20.28 19.41 20.19
CA GLN A 37 21.62 20.02 20.02
C GLN A 37 22.72 19.09 20.59
N LYS A 38 22.52 18.52 21.78
CA LYS A 38 23.45 17.57 22.37
C LYS A 38 23.69 16.35 21.49
N LEU A 39 22.64 15.84 20.84
CA LEU A 39 22.75 14.73 19.88
C LEU A 39 23.51 15.15 18.62
N GLU A 40 23.23 16.34 18.07
CA GLU A 40 23.95 16.91 16.92
C GLU A 40 25.45 17.08 17.25
N ASP A 41 25.79 17.58 18.45
CA ASP A 41 27.16 17.77 18.89
C ASP A 41 27.88 16.42 19.09
N GLU A 42 27.20 15.40 19.62
CA GLU A 42 27.74 14.04 19.77
C GLU A 42 28.01 13.35 18.44
N LEU A 43 27.16 13.59 17.43
CA LEU A 43 27.28 13.03 16.09
C LEU A 43 28.12 13.90 15.13
N ASP A 44 28.59 15.05 15.61
CA ASP A 44 29.34 16.05 14.83
C ASP A 44 28.67 16.42 13.51
N CYS A 45 27.33 16.56 13.55
CA CYS A 45 26.56 16.94 12.35
C CYS A 45 25.26 17.64 12.72
N LYS A 46 24.75 18.48 11.80
CA LYS A 46 23.42 19.09 11.94
C LYS A 46 22.36 18.16 11.36
N ILE A 47 21.41 17.77 12.21
CA ILE A 47 20.25 16.94 11.80
C ILE A 47 19.17 17.80 11.17
N PHE A 48 18.97 19.03 11.69
CA PHE A 48 17.96 19.97 11.18
C PHE A 48 18.56 21.29 10.74
N ASP A 49 18.04 21.81 9.63
CA ASP A 49 18.28 23.19 9.19
C ASP A 49 17.29 24.13 9.91
N ARG A 50 17.80 24.86 10.91
CA ARG A 50 17.00 25.77 11.73
C ARG A 50 16.76 27.12 11.07
N SER A 51 17.44 27.40 9.94
CA SER A 51 17.26 28.65 9.18
C SER A 51 15.98 28.65 8.35
N ARG A 52 15.39 27.47 8.11
CA ARG A 52 14.17 27.29 7.32
C ARG A 52 12.92 27.30 8.19
N GLN A 53 11.83 27.80 7.62
CA GLN A 53 10.49 27.71 8.20
C GLN A 53 9.51 27.22 7.11
N PRO A 54 8.89 26.04 7.31
CA PRO A 54 9.05 25.10 8.43
C PRO A 54 10.46 24.49 8.50
N ILE A 55 10.86 24.04 9.70
CA ILE A 55 12.16 23.40 9.94
C ILE A 55 12.27 22.13 9.09
N GLU A 56 13.39 21.96 8.41
CA GLU A 56 13.65 20.81 7.56
C GLU A 56 14.87 20.00 8.04
N PRO A 57 14.86 18.68 7.90
CA PRO A 57 16.04 17.87 8.12
C PRO A 57 17.06 18.10 7.00
N THR A 58 18.32 18.14 7.34
CA THR A 58 19.43 18.13 6.39
C THR A 58 19.47 16.78 5.64
N GLU A 59 20.32 16.66 4.62
CA GLU A 59 20.48 15.41 3.89
C GLU A 59 20.95 14.27 4.82
N ILE A 60 21.98 14.55 5.66
CA ILE A 60 22.44 13.59 6.68
C ILE A 60 21.37 13.37 7.76
N GLY A 61 20.66 14.43 8.14
CA GLY A 61 19.55 14.36 9.10
C GLY A 61 18.47 13.40 8.67
N ARG A 62 18.05 13.40 7.40
CA ARG A 62 17.09 12.41 6.87
C ARG A 62 17.57 10.98 7.03
N LYS A 63 18.86 10.70 6.80
CA LYS A 63 19.43 9.37 6.97
C LYS A 63 19.44 8.96 8.46
N ILE A 64 19.80 9.87 9.36
CA ILE A 64 19.80 9.62 10.81
C ILE A 64 18.40 9.38 11.33
N ILE A 65 17.42 10.19 10.92
CA ILE A 65 16.02 10.03 11.34
C ILE A 65 15.45 8.68 10.89
N ARG A 66 15.73 8.25 9.66
CA ARG A 66 15.33 6.90 9.19
C ARG A 66 15.91 5.79 10.06
N GLN A 67 17.19 5.89 10.47
CA GLN A 67 17.79 4.91 11.37
C GLN A 67 17.18 4.99 12.78
N ALA A 68 16.88 6.19 13.27
CA ALA A 68 16.21 6.36 14.55
C ALA A 68 14.82 5.71 14.56
N GLN A 69 14.05 5.84 13.50
CA GLN A 69 12.74 5.17 13.33
C GLN A 69 12.88 3.64 13.39
N VAL A 70 13.89 3.08 12.72
CA VAL A 70 14.17 1.64 12.75
C VAL A 70 14.57 1.17 14.15
N ILE A 71 15.41 1.92 14.88
CA ILE A 71 15.79 1.61 16.25
C ILE A 71 14.56 1.64 17.17
N HIS A 72 13.72 2.68 17.05
CA HIS A 72 12.47 2.79 17.82
C HIS A 72 11.53 1.61 17.54
N TYR A 73 11.40 1.18 16.29
CA TYR A 73 10.63 0.00 15.91
C TYR A 73 11.18 -1.27 16.61
N HIS A 74 12.49 -1.52 16.55
CA HIS A 74 13.09 -2.70 17.24
C HIS A 74 12.92 -2.65 18.75
N THR A 75 12.96 -1.46 19.35
CA THR A 75 12.69 -1.32 20.79
C THR A 75 11.25 -1.73 21.12
N ASN A 76 10.29 -1.34 20.31
CA ASN A 76 8.89 -1.75 20.47
C ASN A 76 8.71 -3.26 20.26
N GLN A 77 9.45 -3.87 19.32
CA GLN A 77 9.42 -5.31 19.09
C GLN A 77 9.86 -6.12 20.34
N LEU A 78 10.80 -5.62 21.16
CA LEU A 78 11.17 -6.29 22.40
C LEU A 78 9.98 -6.44 23.34
N HIS A 79 9.16 -5.39 23.48
CA HIS A 79 7.94 -5.46 24.27
C HIS A 79 6.91 -6.43 23.69
N GLU A 80 6.79 -6.46 22.38
CA GLU A 80 5.84 -7.32 21.67
C GLU A 80 6.25 -8.81 21.74
N THR A 81 7.55 -9.12 21.69
CA THR A 81 8.06 -10.48 21.86
C THR A 81 7.65 -11.05 23.22
N VAL A 82 7.76 -10.26 24.29
CA VAL A 82 7.32 -10.68 25.62
C VAL A 82 5.82 -10.89 25.70
N GLN A 83 5.04 -10.10 24.97
CA GLN A 83 3.57 -10.22 24.93
C GLN A 83 3.09 -11.41 24.09
N SER A 84 3.80 -11.75 23.01
CA SER A 84 3.47 -12.90 22.16
C SER A 84 3.59 -14.24 22.91
N GLU A 85 4.55 -14.36 23.82
CA GLU A 85 4.69 -15.52 24.71
C GLU A 85 3.45 -15.74 25.61
N LYS A 86 2.66 -14.69 25.86
CA LYS A 86 1.43 -14.74 26.66
C LYS A 86 0.18 -15.12 25.84
N ASN A 87 0.33 -15.51 24.58
CA ASN A 87 -0.75 -15.88 23.65
C ASN A 87 -1.87 -14.84 23.48
N THR A 88 -1.61 -13.57 23.78
CA THR A 88 -2.61 -12.50 23.65
C THR A 88 -2.21 -11.57 22.52
N LEU A 89 -2.93 -11.65 21.39
CA LEU A 89 -2.75 -10.70 20.31
C LEU A 89 -3.29 -9.33 20.72
N SER A 90 -2.41 -8.37 20.93
CA SER A 90 -2.75 -7.02 21.39
C SER A 90 -1.80 -5.96 20.81
N GLY A 91 -2.02 -4.69 21.13
CA GLY A 91 -1.21 -3.57 20.65
C GLY A 91 -1.77 -2.88 19.42
N THR A 92 -0.96 -2.05 18.77
CA THR A 92 -1.37 -1.31 17.57
C THR A 92 -0.89 -2.04 16.31
N LEU A 93 -1.75 -2.10 15.28
CA LEU A 93 -1.42 -2.54 13.93
C LEU A 93 -1.63 -1.40 12.96
N ASN A 94 -0.53 -0.90 12.38
CA ASN A 94 -0.57 0.08 11.28
C ASN A 94 -0.52 -0.68 9.95
N LEU A 95 -1.68 -0.85 9.33
CA LEU A 95 -1.86 -1.56 8.06
C LEU A 95 -2.01 -0.56 6.93
N ALA A 96 -1.25 -0.72 5.85
CA ALA A 96 -1.52 -0.01 4.61
C ALA A 96 -2.19 -0.93 3.57
N ILE A 97 -2.90 -0.33 2.62
CA ILE A 97 -3.52 -1.05 1.51
C ILE A 97 -3.48 -0.16 0.27
N ILE A 98 -3.35 -0.77 -0.91
CA ILE A 98 -3.40 0.01 -2.16
C ILE A 98 -4.84 0.36 -2.54
N PRO A 99 -5.06 1.53 -3.20
CA PRO A 99 -6.40 2.01 -3.56
C PRO A 99 -7.21 1.07 -4.45
N THR A 100 -6.55 0.24 -5.25
CA THR A 100 -7.23 -0.71 -6.16
C THR A 100 -7.76 -1.97 -5.47
N ILE A 101 -7.49 -2.16 -4.17
CA ILE A 101 -7.97 -3.28 -3.34
C ILE A 101 -8.91 -2.76 -2.24
N ALA A 102 -8.63 -1.57 -1.72
CA ALA A 102 -9.32 -1.00 -0.57
C ALA A 102 -10.86 -1.02 -0.67
N PRO A 103 -11.50 -0.61 -1.78
CA PRO A 103 -12.95 -0.47 -1.83
C PRO A 103 -13.72 -1.76 -1.60
N TYR A 104 -13.26 -2.89 -2.11
CA TYR A 104 -13.95 -4.18 -1.94
C TYR A 104 -13.50 -4.96 -0.70
N LEU A 105 -12.24 -4.81 -0.26
CA LEU A 105 -11.70 -5.61 0.83
C LEU A 105 -11.89 -4.97 2.21
N LEU A 106 -11.60 -3.67 2.36
CA LEU A 106 -11.54 -3.01 3.67
C LEU A 106 -12.85 -3.06 4.47
N PRO A 107 -14.04 -2.83 3.91
CA PRO A 107 -15.26 -2.83 4.70
C PRO A 107 -15.47 -4.14 5.47
N SER A 108 -15.38 -5.27 4.77
CA SER A 108 -15.53 -6.60 5.35
C SER A 108 -14.35 -7.00 6.25
N PHE A 109 -13.13 -6.62 5.87
CA PHE A 109 -11.92 -6.87 6.65
C PHE A 109 -11.97 -6.16 8.01
N ILE A 110 -12.25 -4.85 8.04
CA ILE A 110 -12.29 -4.07 9.29
C ILE A 110 -13.35 -4.63 10.24
N ALA A 111 -14.55 -4.93 9.72
CA ALA A 111 -15.64 -5.49 10.54
C ALA A 111 -15.25 -6.85 11.16
N SER A 112 -14.71 -7.76 10.35
CA SER A 112 -14.29 -9.10 10.77
C SER A 112 -13.09 -9.04 11.72
N PHE A 113 -12.08 -8.25 11.41
CA PHE A 113 -10.86 -8.16 12.19
C PHE A 113 -11.10 -7.60 13.58
N ARG A 114 -11.87 -6.52 13.71
CA ARG A 114 -12.23 -5.92 15.01
C ARG A 114 -13.03 -6.89 15.89
N LYS A 115 -13.90 -7.69 15.28
CA LYS A 115 -14.69 -8.70 16.01
C LYS A 115 -13.81 -9.84 16.54
N LEU A 116 -12.85 -10.32 15.73
CA LEU A 116 -11.99 -11.46 16.07
C LEU A 116 -10.83 -11.08 16.99
N TYR A 117 -10.31 -9.85 16.86
CA TYR A 117 -9.12 -9.37 17.56
C TYR A 117 -9.34 -8.03 18.27
N PRO A 118 -10.26 -7.96 19.27
CA PRO A 118 -10.68 -6.70 19.90
C PRO A 118 -9.56 -5.99 20.67
N ASN A 119 -8.50 -6.70 21.03
CA ASN A 119 -7.35 -6.13 21.75
C ASN A 119 -6.30 -5.50 20.81
N ILE A 120 -6.48 -5.60 19.48
CA ILE A 120 -5.62 -4.94 18.50
C ILE A 120 -6.27 -3.63 18.07
N VAL A 121 -5.55 -2.52 18.27
CA VAL A 121 -5.91 -1.21 17.74
C VAL A 121 -5.51 -1.16 16.27
N LEU A 122 -6.46 -1.43 15.37
CA LEU A 122 -6.23 -1.41 13.93
C LEU A 122 -6.28 0.03 13.40
N LYS A 123 -5.17 0.48 12.78
CA LYS A 123 -5.07 1.72 12.02
C LYS A 123 -4.82 1.36 10.56
N VAL A 124 -5.68 1.84 9.66
CA VAL A 124 -5.58 1.55 8.23
C VAL A 124 -5.31 2.84 7.46
N SER A 125 -4.40 2.76 6.50
CA SER A 125 -4.07 3.83 5.57
C SER A 125 -4.13 3.32 4.13
N GLU A 126 -4.76 4.09 3.25
CA GLU A 126 -4.78 3.82 1.83
C GLU A 126 -3.64 4.60 1.17
N LEU A 127 -2.71 3.90 0.53
CA LEU A 127 -1.46 4.46 0.03
C LEU A 127 -1.02 3.78 -1.27
N HIS A 128 -0.31 4.52 -2.13
CA HIS A 128 0.34 3.97 -3.33
C HIS A 128 1.52 3.06 -2.97
N THR A 129 1.83 2.10 -3.86
CA THR A 129 2.85 1.07 -3.64
C THR A 129 4.22 1.66 -3.27
N THR A 130 4.67 2.71 -3.96
CA THR A 130 5.97 3.36 -3.66
C THR A 130 6.01 3.93 -2.25
N THR A 131 4.95 4.63 -1.84
CA THR A 131 4.82 5.19 -0.49
C THR A 131 4.77 4.08 0.57
N ILE A 132 4.08 2.98 0.29
CA ILE A 132 4.01 1.81 1.18
C ILE A 132 5.42 1.23 1.40
N ILE A 133 6.18 1.01 0.33
CA ILE A 133 7.54 0.48 0.40
C ILE A 133 8.43 1.39 1.26
N ASP A 134 8.39 2.69 1.04
CA ASP A 134 9.18 3.65 1.81
C ASP A 134 8.80 3.66 3.29
N LYS A 135 7.51 3.61 3.60
CA LYS A 135 7.02 3.55 4.99
C LYS A 135 7.31 2.23 5.69
N LEU A 136 7.27 1.10 4.98
CA LEU A 136 7.72 -0.19 5.52
C LEU A 136 9.21 -0.15 5.86
N ARG A 137 10.05 0.37 4.97
CA ARG A 137 11.51 0.45 5.16
C ARG A 137 11.91 1.22 6.42
N VAL A 138 11.14 2.23 6.81
CA VAL A 138 11.37 3.06 8.00
C VAL A 138 10.47 2.69 9.17
N ALA A 139 9.73 1.58 9.07
CA ALA A 139 8.84 1.08 10.11
C ALA A 139 7.73 2.05 10.57
N GLU A 140 7.28 2.95 9.69
CA GLU A 140 6.09 3.79 9.94
C GLU A 140 4.79 3.00 9.83
N ILE A 141 4.79 1.91 9.06
CA ILE A 141 3.72 0.92 8.98
C ILE A 141 4.27 -0.46 9.27
N ASP A 142 3.44 -1.32 9.83
CA ASP A 142 3.81 -2.68 10.24
C ASP A 142 3.72 -3.67 9.07
N MET A 143 2.67 -3.55 8.25
CA MET A 143 2.44 -4.39 7.08
C MET A 143 1.55 -3.69 6.06
N ALA A 144 1.50 -4.24 4.85
CA ALA A 144 0.58 -3.74 3.84
C ALA A 144 -0.01 -4.88 3.00
N ILE A 145 -1.16 -4.59 2.35
CA ILE A 145 -1.80 -5.47 1.37
C ILE A 145 -1.70 -4.79 0.00
N LEU A 146 -1.00 -5.44 -0.92
CA LEU A 146 -0.74 -4.89 -2.25
C LEU A 146 -0.47 -5.98 -3.28
N SER A 147 -0.28 -5.59 -4.53
CA SER A 147 0.07 -6.51 -5.61
C SER A 147 1.58 -6.79 -5.62
N THR A 148 1.94 -8.05 -5.81
CA THR A 148 3.33 -8.54 -5.87
C THR A 148 3.61 -9.22 -7.22
N PRO A 149 4.89 -9.47 -7.59
CA PRO A 149 6.13 -9.29 -6.81
C PRO A 149 6.65 -7.84 -6.79
N LEU A 150 7.32 -7.44 -5.69
CA LEU A 150 7.98 -6.14 -5.55
C LEU A 150 9.47 -6.16 -5.89
N GLU A 151 10.07 -7.35 -5.91
CA GLU A 151 11.51 -7.56 -6.12
C GLU A 151 12.41 -6.77 -5.13
N ASP A 152 11.95 -6.55 -3.88
CA ASP A 152 12.71 -5.90 -2.81
C ASP A 152 13.19 -6.92 -1.77
N PRO A 153 14.52 -7.18 -1.64
CA PRO A 153 15.04 -8.19 -0.72
C PRO A 153 14.82 -7.88 0.77
N LYS A 154 14.43 -6.66 1.11
CA LYS A 154 14.13 -6.23 2.49
C LYS A 154 12.67 -6.43 2.88
N ILE A 155 11.84 -6.82 1.92
CA ILE A 155 10.41 -7.03 2.10
C ILE A 155 10.10 -8.51 1.87
N LEU A 156 9.39 -9.12 2.82
CA LEU A 156 8.84 -10.46 2.68
C LEU A 156 7.42 -10.35 2.14
N GLU A 157 7.12 -11.14 1.14
CA GLU A 157 5.84 -11.24 0.49
C GLU A 157 5.14 -12.53 0.89
N VAL A 158 3.94 -12.43 1.46
CA VAL A 158 3.12 -13.58 1.85
C VAL A 158 1.87 -13.59 0.99
N PRO A 159 1.80 -14.46 -0.04
CA PRO A 159 0.67 -14.52 -0.95
C PRO A 159 -0.66 -14.81 -0.24
N LEU A 160 -1.68 -14.04 -0.58
CA LEU A 160 -3.04 -14.17 -0.04
C LEU A 160 -3.97 -14.82 -1.06
N TYR A 161 -4.06 -14.22 -2.26
CA TYR A 161 -4.94 -14.67 -3.33
C TYR A 161 -4.50 -14.19 -4.70
N TYR A 162 -5.11 -14.74 -5.74
CA TYR A 162 -4.89 -14.38 -7.14
C TYR A 162 -6.19 -13.88 -7.74
N GLU A 163 -6.14 -12.75 -8.41
CA GLU A 163 -7.30 -12.04 -8.93
C GLU A 163 -7.13 -11.78 -10.42
N LYS A 164 -8.14 -12.12 -11.23
CA LYS A 164 -8.15 -11.87 -12.67
C LYS A 164 -8.39 -10.39 -12.95
N PHE A 165 -7.97 -9.99 -14.14
CA PHE A 165 -8.37 -8.73 -14.74
C PHE A 165 -9.52 -8.93 -15.71
N MET A 166 -10.42 -7.94 -15.74
CA MET A 166 -11.56 -7.86 -16.65
C MET A 166 -11.48 -6.58 -17.45
N ALA A 167 -11.84 -6.61 -18.72
CA ALA A 167 -12.03 -5.39 -19.49
C ALA A 167 -13.43 -4.84 -19.22
N TYR A 168 -13.51 -3.55 -18.94
CA TYR A 168 -14.75 -2.79 -18.81
C TYR A 168 -14.87 -1.87 -20.03
N ILE A 169 -15.87 -2.09 -20.91
CA ILE A 169 -15.91 -1.55 -22.25
C ILE A 169 -17.21 -0.81 -22.49
N SER A 170 -17.12 0.38 -23.06
CA SER A 170 -18.31 1.14 -23.50
C SER A 170 -19.06 0.40 -24.62
N PRO A 171 -20.41 0.41 -24.61
CA PRO A 171 -21.23 -0.16 -25.69
C PRO A 171 -20.97 0.44 -27.08
N ASN A 172 -20.32 1.58 -27.15
CA ASN A 172 -20.00 2.27 -28.40
C ASN A 172 -18.73 1.75 -29.09
N GLU A 173 -17.98 0.87 -28.44
CA GLU A 173 -16.70 0.37 -28.95
C GLU A 173 -16.87 -0.82 -29.89
N ALA A 174 -16.06 -0.88 -30.94
CA ALA A 174 -16.08 -1.97 -31.91
C ALA A 174 -15.81 -3.36 -31.32
N ILE A 175 -15.09 -3.39 -30.18
CA ILE A 175 -14.76 -4.62 -29.44
C ILE A 175 -15.86 -5.07 -28.46
N TYR A 176 -16.93 -4.28 -28.31
CA TYR A 176 -17.97 -4.53 -27.31
C TYR A 176 -18.72 -5.85 -27.50
N ASP A 177 -19.00 -6.24 -28.74
CA ASP A 177 -19.75 -7.48 -29.03
C ASP A 177 -18.95 -8.77 -28.82
N ARG A 178 -17.64 -8.65 -28.58
CA ARG A 178 -16.79 -9.81 -28.28
C ARG A 178 -16.96 -10.21 -26.82
N LEU A 179 -17.22 -11.48 -26.54
CA LEU A 179 -17.34 -12.00 -25.17
C LEU A 179 -16.00 -12.19 -24.47
N GLU A 180 -14.94 -12.43 -25.26
CA GLU A 180 -13.56 -12.63 -24.80
C GLU A 180 -12.63 -11.78 -25.65
N LEU A 181 -11.59 -11.25 -25.00
CA LEU A 181 -10.59 -10.39 -25.61
C LEU A 181 -9.18 -10.90 -25.29
N SER A 182 -8.31 -10.86 -26.26
CA SER A 182 -6.86 -11.01 -26.03
C SER A 182 -6.18 -9.62 -25.99
N ALA A 183 -4.95 -9.55 -25.50
CA ALA A 183 -4.19 -8.31 -25.48
C ALA A 183 -4.09 -7.64 -26.87
N SER A 184 -3.98 -8.46 -27.93
CA SER A 184 -3.90 -7.98 -29.32
C SER A 184 -5.20 -7.42 -29.87
N ASP A 185 -6.35 -7.69 -29.22
CA ASP A 185 -7.65 -7.18 -29.64
C ASP A 185 -7.96 -5.78 -29.07
N MET A 186 -7.13 -5.28 -28.17
CA MET A 186 -7.40 -4.10 -27.35
C MET A 186 -6.60 -2.89 -27.86
N PRO A 187 -7.24 -1.93 -28.57
CA PRO A 187 -6.56 -0.75 -29.10
C PRO A 187 -6.15 0.21 -27.98
N LEU A 188 -4.90 0.65 -27.98
CA LEU A 188 -4.37 1.50 -26.91
C LEU A 188 -4.94 2.92 -26.90
N ASP A 189 -5.38 3.43 -28.04
CA ASP A 189 -5.90 4.80 -28.18
C ASP A 189 -7.18 5.05 -27.37
N ASP A 190 -7.96 3.98 -27.12
CA ASP A 190 -9.22 4.03 -26.38
C ASP A 190 -9.11 3.56 -24.93
N LEU A 191 -7.90 3.29 -24.45
CA LEU A 191 -7.63 2.77 -23.10
C LEU A 191 -7.51 3.91 -22.08
N TRP A 192 -8.40 3.90 -21.10
CA TRP A 192 -8.28 4.76 -19.90
C TRP A 192 -7.52 4.05 -18.78
N VAL A 193 -6.55 4.75 -18.17
CA VAL A 193 -5.65 4.19 -17.15
C VAL A 193 -5.63 4.99 -15.87
N LEU A 194 -5.18 4.35 -14.80
CA LEU A 194 -4.90 5.03 -13.53
C LEU A 194 -3.65 5.92 -13.64
N GLU A 195 -3.58 6.93 -12.80
CA GLU A 195 -2.42 7.80 -12.65
C GLU A 195 -1.16 7.04 -12.21
N GLU A 196 -0.02 7.68 -12.37
CA GLU A 196 1.27 7.13 -11.95
C GLU A 196 1.30 6.86 -10.44
N GLY A 197 1.93 5.73 -10.03
CA GLY A 197 1.98 5.27 -8.63
C GLY A 197 1.03 4.10 -8.33
N HIS A 198 0.05 3.84 -9.18
CA HIS A 198 -0.75 2.62 -9.09
C HIS A 198 -0.05 1.45 -9.79
N CYS A 199 0.18 0.34 -9.06
CA CYS A 199 0.75 -0.88 -9.65
C CYS A 199 -0.11 -1.45 -10.79
N LEU A 200 -1.43 -1.29 -10.73
CA LEU A 200 -2.36 -1.71 -11.78
C LEU A 200 -2.05 -1.06 -13.13
N ARG A 201 -1.65 0.21 -13.15
CA ARG A 201 -1.22 0.90 -14.38
C ARG A 201 -0.09 0.15 -15.08
N ASN A 202 0.98 -0.16 -14.34
CA ASN A 202 2.14 -0.87 -14.89
C ASN A 202 1.76 -2.28 -15.36
N GLN A 203 0.90 -2.97 -14.60
CA GLN A 203 0.41 -4.30 -14.96
C GLN A 203 -0.40 -4.28 -16.27
N VAL A 204 -1.27 -3.28 -16.45
CA VAL A 204 -2.04 -3.08 -17.69
C VAL A 204 -1.11 -2.86 -18.88
N PHE A 205 -0.08 -2.02 -18.74
CA PHE A 205 0.87 -1.75 -19.80
C PHE A 205 1.75 -2.96 -20.13
N ASN A 206 2.22 -3.70 -19.10
CA ASN A 206 2.99 -4.91 -19.32
C ASN A 206 2.17 -6.00 -20.04
N PHE A 207 0.86 -6.02 -19.82
CA PHE A 207 -0.05 -6.92 -20.51
C PHE A 207 -0.26 -6.54 -21.98
N CYS A 208 -0.45 -5.25 -22.27
CA CYS A 208 -0.72 -4.75 -23.63
C CYS A 208 0.52 -4.69 -24.56
N SER A 209 1.71 -5.08 -24.08
CA SER A 209 2.96 -5.29 -24.87
C SER A 209 3.50 -4.09 -25.70
N GLU A 210 2.91 -2.91 -25.65
CA GLU A 210 3.39 -1.73 -26.37
C GLU A 210 3.79 -0.61 -25.42
N LYS A 211 5.05 -0.12 -25.59
CA LYS A 211 5.67 0.89 -24.73
C LYS A 211 5.50 2.33 -25.19
N THR A 212 4.82 2.58 -26.32
CA THR A 212 4.67 3.92 -26.87
C THR A 212 3.28 4.46 -26.59
N HIS A 213 3.18 5.25 -25.52
CA HIS A 213 1.95 5.96 -25.19
C HIS A 213 1.97 7.35 -25.78
N GLN A 214 1.04 7.60 -26.68
CA GLN A 214 0.48 8.94 -26.78
C GLN A 214 -0.51 9.06 -25.61
N SER A 215 -0.21 10.00 -24.72
CA SER A 215 -0.93 10.22 -23.47
C SER A 215 -2.45 10.31 -23.70
N SER A 216 -3.22 9.46 -23.06
CA SER A 216 -4.59 9.82 -22.71
C SER A 216 -4.57 11.20 -22.05
N THR A 217 -5.46 12.08 -22.46
CA THR A 217 -5.54 13.47 -21.95
C THR A 217 -5.86 13.53 -20.45
N TYR A 218 -6.13 12.39 -19.80
CA TYR A 218 -6.52 12.30 -18.41
C TYR A 218 -6.14 10.94 -17.81
N GLU A 219 -5.53 10.97 -16.65
CA GLU A 219 -5.21 9.83 -15.79
C GLU A 219 -6.07 9.89 -14.53
N ALA A 220 -6.73 8.80 -14.17
CA ALA A 220 -7.67 8.79 -13.07
C ALA A 220 -7.02 8.33 -11.75
N GLY A 221 -7.40 8.95 -10.65
CA GLY A 221 -6.96 8.55 -9.31
C GLY A 221 -7.67 7.32 -8.73
N SER A 222 -8.74 6.80 -9.38
CA SER A 222 -9.48 5.62 -8.90
C SER A 222 -10.15 4.84 -10.03
N ILE A 223 -10.40 3.55 -9.77
CA ILE A 223 -11.14 2.67 -10.70
C ILE A 223 -12.57 3.16 -10.90
N ASP A 224 -13.24 3.64 -9.84
CA ASP A 224 -14.60 4.18 -9.95
C ASP A 224 -14.68 5.37 -10.89
N THR A 225 -13.66 6.22 -10.90
CA THR A 225 -13.56 7.34 -11.85
C THR A 225 -13.36 6.85 -13.28
N LEU A 226 -12.49 5.85 -13.50
CA LEU A 226 -12.29 5.24 -14.82
C LEU A 226 -13.59 4.67 -15.39
N ILE A 227 -14.35 3.93 -14.58
CA ILE A 227 -15.64 3.35 -14.98
C ILE A 227 -16.60 4.44 -15.42
N LYS A 228 -16.72 5.54 -14.68
CA LYS A 228 -17.56 6.68 -15.04
C LYS A 228 -17.11 7.39 -16.30
N ILE A 229 -15.80 7.47 -16.53
CA ILE A 229 -15.25 8.04 -17.77
C ILE A 229 -15.65 7.17 -18.95
N VAL A 230 -15.48 5.85 -18.86
CA VAL A 230 -15.90 4.91 -19.91
C VAL A 230 -17.40 5.00 -20.17
N ASP A 231 -18.22 5.07 -19.12
CA ASP A 231 -19.69 5.19 -19.25
C ASP A 231 -20.13 6.43 -20.02
N ILE A 232 -19.39 7.54 -19.90
CA ILE A 232 -19.78 8.84 -20.48
C ILE A 232 -19.06 9.14 -21.80
N ASN A 233 -17.74 8.83 -21.85
CA ASN A 233 -16.87 9.26 -22.94
C ASN A 233 -16.54 8.15 -23.94
N GLY A 234 -16.93 6.90 -23.68
CA GLY A 234 -16.51 5.76 -24.49
C GLY A 234 -15.14 5.23 -24.09
N GLY A 235 -14.57 4.37 -24.94
CA GLY A 235 -13.34 3.67 -24.67
C GLY A 235 -13.52 2.49 -23.72
N TYR A 236 -12.44 2.08 -23.10
CA TYR A 236 -12.43 0.96 -22.15
C TYR A 236 -11.36 1.13 -21.08
N THR A 237 -11.49 0.35 -20.02
CA THR A 237 -10.48 0.23 -18.96
C THR A 237 -10.36 -1.21 -18.48
N ILE A 238 -9.31 -1.49 -17.71
CA ILE A 238 -9.08 -2.81 -17.10
C ILE A 238 -9.28 -2.70 -15.60
N ILE A 239 -10.13 -3.56 -15.05
CA ILE A 239 -10.47 -3.59 -13.63
C ILE A 239 -10.20 -4.97 -13.01
N PRO A 240 -9.91 -5.04 -11.70
CA PRO A 240 -9.83 -6.30 -10.98
C PRO A 240 -11.20 -7.00 -10.88
N GLU A 241 -11.20 -8.33 -10.90
CA GLU A 241 -12.42 -9.15 -10.83
C GLU A 241 -13.28 -8.84 -9.58
N LEU A 242 -12.68 -8.65 -8.41
CA LEU A 242 -13.42 -8.34 -7.18
C LEU A 242 -14.06 -6.94 -7.20
N HIS A 243 -13.60 -6.03 -8.06
CA HIS A 243 -14.25 -4.73 -8.23
C HIS A 243 -15.65 -4.84 -8.86
N ILE A 244 -15.97 -5.98 -9.50
CA ILE A 244 -17.28 -6.27 -10.10
C ILE A 244 -18.40 -6.22 -9.05
N GLU A 245 -18.11 -6.57 -7.80
CA GLU A 245 -19.10 -6.52 -6.71
C GLU A 245 -19.61 -5.09 -6.42
N LEU A 246 -18.83 -4.07 -6.81
CA LEU A 246 -19.17 -2.66 -6.64
C LEU A 246 -19.97 -2.07 -7.82
N LEU A 247 -20.09 -2.81 -8.93
CA LEU A 247 -20.79 -2.38 -10.13
C LEU A 247 -22.31 -2.60 -10.01
N ASN A 248 -23.07 -1.67 -10.60
CA ASN A 248 -24.51 -1.89 -10.78
C ASN A 248 -24.80 -2.85 -11.95
N GLU A 249 -26.02 -3.37 -12.03
CA GLU A 249 -26.41 -4.38 -13.02
C GLU A 249 -26.20 -3.94 -14.49
N LYS A 250 -26.36 -2.65 -14.80
CA LYS A 250 -26.10 -2.12 -16.16
C LYS A 250 -24.61 -2.14 -16.47
N GLN A 251 -23.79 -1.75 -15.51
CA GLN A 251 -22.34 -1.74 -15.65
C GLN A 251 -21.76 -3.15 -15.81
N LYS A 252 -22.33 -4.15 -15.16
CA LYS A 252 -21.90 -5.54 -15.32
C LYS A 252 -22.05 -6.07 -16.74
N LEU A 253 -22.96 -5.51 -17.56
CA LEU A 253 -23.10 -5.86 -18.97
C LEU A 253 -21.89 -5.42 -19.82
N ASN A 254 -21.12 -4.48 -19.36
CA ASN A 254 -19.94 -3.92 -20.00
C ASN A 254 -18.66 -4.72 -19.77
N LEU A 255 -18.73 -5.83 -19.01
CA LEU A 255 -17.56 -6.64 -18.66
C LEU A 255 -17.25 -7.66 -19.75
N ARG A 256 -15.94 -7.86 -20.01
CA ARG A 256 -15.43 -8.92 -20.91
C ARG A 256 -14.25 -9.62 -20.26
N ASN A 257 -14.16 -10.92 -20.51
CA ASN A 257 -13.04 -11.73 -20.06
C ASN A 257 -11.79 -11.40 -20.89
N ILE A 258 -10.65 -11.35 -20.22
CA ILE A 258 -9.34 -11.26 -20.86
C ILE A 258 -8.75 -12.67 -20.89
N VAL A 259 -8.42 -13.13 -22.12
CA VAL A 259 -7.90 -14.47 -22.40
C VAL A 259 -6.63 -14.42 -23.23
N ASN A 260 -5.86 -15.50 -23.24
CA ASN A 260 -4.71 -15.74 -24.13
C ASN A 260 -3.58 -14.67 -24.09
N PRO A 261 -2.90 -14.49 -22.94
CA PRO A 261 -3.03 -15.22 -21.68
C PRO A 261 -4.11 -14.64 -20.75
N GLU A 262 -4.62 -15.46 -19.83
CA GLU A 262 -5.37 -14.89 -18.69
C GLU A 262 -4.47 -13.95 -17.90
N ALA A 263 -4.92 -12.71 -17.75
CA ALA A 263 -4.21 -11.70 -16.97
C ALA A 263 -4.66 -11.78 -15.50
N THR A 264 -3.74 -12.10 -14.60
CA THR A 264 -4.01 -12.15 -13.15
C THR A 264 -3.00 -11.31 -12.40
N ARG A 265 -3.33 -10.88 -11.18
CA ARG A 265 -2.38 -10.32 -10.22
C ARG A 265 -2.33 -11.15 -8.95
N GLU A 266 -1.16 -11.25 -8.35
CA GLU A 266 -0.98 -11.82 -7.02
C GLU A 266 -1.17 -10.69 -6.00
N ILE A 267 -1.98 -10.94 -4.99
CA ILE A 267 -2.17 -10.03 -3.85
C ILE A 267 -1.55 -10.67 -2.63
N SER A 268 -0.69 -9.93 -1.95
CA SER A 268 0.08 -10.41 -0.80
C SER A 268 -0.05 -9.46 0.39
N VAL A 269 0.13 -10.01 1.59
CA VAL A 269 0.60 -9.21 2.72
C VAL A 269 2.10 -9.06 2.58
N VAL A 270 2.58 -7.83 2.68
CA VAL A 270 4.00 -7.53 2.69
C VAL A 270 4.42 -6.95 4.02
N ILE A 271 5.58 -7.39 4.48
CA ILE A 271 6.17 -7.03 5.76
C ILE A 271 7.67 -6.80 5.60
N ARG A 272 8.30 -6.14 6.55
CA ARG A 272 9.76 -6.13 6.65
C ARG A 272 10.29 -7.54 6.92
N HIS A 273 11.49 -7.83 6.42
CA HIS A 273 12.16 -9.13 6.62
C HIS A 273 12.41 -9.48 8.10
N ASP A 274 12.46 -8.48 8.98
CA ASP A 274 12.69 -8.58 10.43
C ASP A 274 11.42 -8.46 11.27
N PHE A 275 10.25 -8.65 10.67
CA PHE A 275 8.96 -8.60 11.36
C PHE A 275 8.77 -9.82 12.27
N VAL A 276 8.50 -9.59 13.56
CA VAL A 276 8.44 -10.67 14.58
C VAL A 276 7.02 -11.04 15.03
N ARG A 277 5.99 -10.26 14.68
CA ARG A 277 4.61 -10.48 15.13
C ARG A 277 3.87 -11.50 14.25
N GLU A 278 4.39 -12.74 14.14
CA GLU A 278 3.81 -13.78 13.28
C GLU A 278 2.32 -14.04 13.58
N GLY A 279 1.91 -14.00 14.84
CA GLY A 279 0.51 -14.16 15.24
C GLY A 279 -0.41 -13.10 14.63
N VAL A 280 0.06 -11.83 14.53
CA VAL A 280 -0.70 -10.73 13.91
C VAL A 280 -0.72 -10.88 12.39
N LEU A 281 0.40 -11.29 11.78
CA LEU A 281 0.48 -11.59 10.35
C LEU A 281 -0.53 -12.69 9.98
N ASN A 282 -0.54 -13.79 10.72
CA ASN A 282 -1.47 -14.89 10.53
C ASN A 282 -2.93 -14.45 10.74
N ALA A 283 -3.19 -13.58 11.72
CA ALA A 283 -4.51 -13.02 11.97
C ALA A 283 -5.03 -12.22 10.77
N VAL A 284 -4.18 -11.35 10.19
CA VAL A 284 -4.51 -10.57 8.98
C VAL A 284 -4.74 -11.51 7.80
N ALA A 285 -3.80 -12.41 7.52
CA ALA A 285 -3.89 -13.34 6.39
C ALA A 285 -5.14 -14.23 6.46
N ASN A 286 -5.44 -14.79 7.63
CA ASN A 286 -6.61 -15.64 7.83
C ASN A 286 -7.92 -14.85 7.71
N CYS A 287 -7.94 -13.59 8.17
CA CYS A 287 -9.12 -12.74 8.04
C CYS A 287 -9.40 -12.41 6.57
N VAL A 288 -8.37 -12.05 5.79
CA VAL A 288 -8.51 -11.80 4.35
C VAL A 288 -8.97 -13.06 3.61
N LYS A 289 -8.30 -14.20 3.83
CA LYS A 289 -8.65 -15.47 3.15
C LYS A 289 -10.09 -15.95 3.41
N LYS A 290 -10.71 -15.55 4.52
CA LYS A 290 -12.13 -15.84 4.80
C LYS A 290 -13.10 -14.97 4.00
N ILE A 291 -12.67 -13.82 3.55
CA ILE A 291 -13.49 -12.87 2.79
C ILE A 291 -13.42 -13.20 1.28
N ILE A 292 -12.24 -13.63 0.82
CA ILE A 292 -11.95 -13.86 -0.61
C ILE A 292 -12.59 -15.19 -1.06
N PRO A 293 -13.19 -15.24 -2.26
CA PRO A 293 -13.71 -16.48 -2.86
C PRO A 293 -12.66 -17.58 -2.94
N SER A 294 -13.03 -18.82 -2.57
CA SER A 294 -12.09 -19.94 -2.44
C SER A 294 -11.33 -20.27 -3.73
N GLN A 295 -11.94 -20.05 -4.91
CA GLN A 295 -11.28 -20.27 -6.20
C GLN A 295 -10.08 -19.35 -6.43
N MET A 296 -10.04 -18.16 -5.80
CA MET A 296 -8.93 -17.22 -5.90
C MET A 296 -7.75 -17.56 -4.98
N LEU A 297 -7.94 -18.54 -4.08
CA LEU A 297 -6.89 -18.99 -3.14
C LEU A 297 -6.00 -20.08 -3.76
N ASP A 298 -6.23 -20.51 -5.00
CA ASP A 298 -5.48 -21.59 -5.65
C ASP A 298 -4.09 -21.13 -6.10
N PRO A 299 -2.99 -21.68 -5.53
CA PRO A 299 -1.64 -21.29 -5.88
C PRO A 299 -1.28 -21.56 -7.36
N ARG A 300 -2.02 -22.42 -8.05
CA ARG A 300 -1.79 -22.72 -9.48
C ARG A 300 -2.04 -21.51 -10.36
N LEU A 301 -2.81 -20.53 -9.90
CA LEU A 301 -3.06 -19.26 -10.59
C LEU A 301 -1.80 -18.38 -10.69
N LYS A 302 -0.77 -18.62 -9.87
CA LYS A 302 0.50 -17.87 -9.89
C LYS A 302 1.16 -17.85 -11.28
N LYS A 303 1.02 -18.91 -12.06
CA LYS A 303 1.60 -18.99 -13.43
C LYS A 303 1.03 -17.94 -14.39
N PHE A 304 -0.13 -17.36 -14.11
CA PHE A 304 -0.80 -16.33 -14.90
C PHE A 304 -0.57 -14.92 -14.35
N ALA A 305 0.13 -14.77 -13.21
CA ALA A 305 0.35 -13.47 -12.58
C ALA A 305 1.27 -12.60 -13.46
N ILE A 306 0.81 -11.38 -13.72
CA ILE A 306 1.56 -10.37 -14.46
C ILE A 306 2.59 -9.76 -13.51
N LYS A 307 3.84 -9.68 -13.95
CA LYS A 307 4.88 -8.95 -13.22
C LYS A 307 4.60 -7.44 -13.23
N LEU A 308 4.99 -6.77 -12.16
CA LEU A 308 4.91 -5.31 -12.01
C LEU A 308 5.89 -4.59 -12.92
#